data_c6806902e6ad3f8e2dfc1766fa3c5f6b
#
_entry.id   c6806902e6ad3f8e2dfc1766fa3c5f6b
#
_cell.length_a   1.000
_cell.length_b   1.000
_cell.length_c   1.000
_cell.angle_alpha   90.00
_cell.angle_beta   90.00
_cell.angle_gamma   90.00
#
_symmetry.space_group_name_H-M   'P 1'
#
loop_
_entity.id
_entity.type
_entity.pdbx_description
1 polymer ?
#
loop_
_entity_poly.entity_id
_entity_poly.type
_entity_poly.pdbx_seq_one_letter_code
_entity_poly.pdbx_strand_id
1 'polypeptide(L)'
;MPNEDSIAEQSASAGKTRPRITVGRVIKWTLCLLILFFVGREANKLWATDDISSLSLDSKWLLPAAACYLVGWLPSVWFWRRMMFELGATPSFSETNRAYFCGHLGKYVPGKALSLVIRSSMLKSNGTSVPVSAISATLETLGVMGVGLTVWLALAPVTLPDELWNSFPGWLQTLRDPWWIAPAIVAVGATIAVPLSSKLLSLVAWKMTPDEFRGQNAKESLRVSPRVLLFGSAVFLATWALHGLSLGLCLRGIGVETSAWQLADWPLWSCAVAGATSVGFFALFAPGGLGIREGLLIATLQSSVGGRAAVAVAAVYRLICFVSELLAAGLLFATGPRPSGSAEAANKLES
;
A
#
# COMPACT_ATOMS: atom_id res chain seq x y z
N MET A 1 12.69 22.10 -61.73
CA MET A 1 13.08 20.72 -61.38
C MET A 1 13.89 20.80 -60.11
N PRO A 2 13.43 20.31 -58.97
CA PRO A 2 14.20 20.30 -57.71
C PRO A 2 15.23 19.18 -57.80
N ASN A 3 16.40 19.48 -57.31
CA ASN A 3 17.67 18.76 -57.40
C ASN A 3 17.57 17.43 -56.60
N GLU A 4 17.77 16.28 -57.22
CA GLU A 4 17.74 14.94 -56.62
C GLU A 4 18.77 14.75 -55.51
N ASP A 5 19.86 15.52 -55.51
CA ASP A 5 20.92 15.45 -54.51
C ASP A 5 20.48 15.92 -53.13
N SER A 6 19.44 16.77 -53.03
CA SER A 6 18.96 17.29 -51.71
C SER A 6 18.09 16.27 -50.96
N ILE A 7 17.53 15.29 -51.66
CA ILE A 7 16.70 14.23 -51.10
C ILE A 7 17.56 13.09 -50.52
N ALA A 8 18.70 12.84 -51.15
CA ALA A 8 19.65 11.80 -50.71
C ALA A 8 20.39 12.20 -49.40
N GLU A 9 20.72 13.47 -49.20
CA GLU A 9 21.32 13.93 -47.93
C GLU A 9 20.37 13.96 -46.74
N GLN A 10 19.07 14.16 -46.96
CA GLN A 10 18.07 14.09 -45.85
C GLN A 10 17.79 12.68 -45.36
N SER A 11 17.93 11.67 -46.21
CA SER A 11 17.71 10.26 -45.84
C SER A 11 18.90 9.63 -45.09
N ALA A 12 20.11 10.17 -45.23
CA ALA A 12 21.30 9.69 -44.53
C ALA A 12 21.45 10.17 -43.07
N SER A 13 20.67 11.17 -42.65
CA SER A 13 20.73 11.77 -41.30
C SER A 13 19.78 11.09 -40.30
N ALA A 14 19.03 10.06 -40.66
CA ALA A 14 18.25 9.25 -39.74
C ALA A 14 19.19 8.32 -38.95
N GLY A 15 20.13 8.93 -38.20
CA GLY A 15 21.00 8.25 -37.28
C GLY A 15 20.17 7.49 -36.24
N LYS A 16 20.33 6.17 -36.18
CA LYS A 16 19.84 5.28 -35.14
C LYS A 16 20.16 5.89 -33.77
N THR A 17 19.20 6.58 -33.18
CA THR A 17 19.30 7.02 -31.80
C THR A 17 19.35 5.77 -30.92
N ARG A 18 20.57 5.39 -30.51
CA ARG A 18 20.73 4.35 -29.46
C ARG A 18 19.87 4.77 -28.26
N PRO A 19 19.06 3.86 -27.72
CA PRO A 19 18.23 4.21 -26.56
C PRO A 19 19.16 4.65 -25.42
N ARG A 20 19.19 5.94 -25.13
CA ARG A 20 19.89 6.47 -23.95
C ARG A 20 19.25 5.81 -22.73
N ILE A 21 20.01 4.93 -22.08
CA ILE A 21 19.61 4.36 -20.81
C ILE A 21 19.55 5.52 -19.83
N THR A 22 18.35 5.99 -19.54
CA THR A 22 18.13 7.09 -18.61
C THR A 22 18.55 6.63 -17.22
N VAL A 23 19.34 7.41 -16.50
CA VAL A 23 19.83 7.12 -15.13
C VAL A 23 18.68 6.59 -14.23
N GLY A 24 17.50 7.18 -14.36
CA GLY A 24 16.30 6.69 -13.66
C GLY A 24 15.88 5.26 -14.00
N ARG A 25 16.17 4.77 -15.21
CA ARG A 25 15.88 3.38 -15.60
C ARG A 25 16.89 2.43 -14.95
N VAL A 26 18.17 2.81 -14.89
CA VAL A 26 19.20 2.04 -14.20
C VAL A 26 18.88 1.94 -12.71
N ILE A 27 18.60 3.06 -12.06
CA ILE A 27 18.22 3.11 -10.64
C ILE A 27 17.02 2.20 -10.38
N LYS A 28 15.99 2.24 -11.23
CA LYS A 28 14.78 1.42 -11.11
C LYS A 28 15.09 -0.08 -11.17
N TRP A 29 15.91 -0.51 -12.14
CA TRP A 29 16.26 -1.92 -12.28
C TRP A 29 17.23 -2.39 -11.19
N THR A 30 18.21 -1.58 -10.80
CA THR A 30 19.13 -1.86 -9.69
C THR A 30 18.35 -2.05 -8.39
N LEU A 31 17.34 -1.23 -8.15
CA LEU A 31 16.50 -1.34 -6.96
C LEU A 31 15.60 -2.58 -6.97
N CYS A 32 15.02 -2.89 -8.13
CA CYS A 32 14.23 -4.11 -8.30
C CYS A 32 15.09 -5.35 -8.03
N LEU A 33 16.31 -5.37 -8.57
CA LEU A 33 17.28 -6.44 -8.33
C LEU A 33 17.74 -6.49 -6.87
N LEU A 34 17.92 -5.34 -6.23
CA LEU A 34 18.28 -5.26 -4.81
C LEU A 34 17.16 -5.86 -3.92
N ILE A 35 15.90 -5.52 -4.20
CA ILE A 35 14.74 -6.07 -3.50
C ILE A 35 14.67 -7.59 -3.70
N LEU A 36 14.79 -8.05 -4.95
CA LEU A 36 14.81 -9.48 -5.26
C LEU A 36 15.98 -10.19 -4.60
N PHE A 37 17.16 -9.56 -4.55
CA PHE A 37 18.34 -10.09 -3.86
C PHE A 37 18.10 -10.22 -2.36
N PHE A 38 17.56 -9.19 -1.69
CA PHE A 38 17.27 -9.25 -0.27
C PHE A 38 16.17 -10.27 0.06
N VAL A 39 15.09 -10.33 -0.73
CA VAL A 39 14.04 -11.34 -0.57
C VAL A 39 14.61 -12.75 -0.82
N GLY A 40 15.40 -12.91 -1.88
CA GLY A 40 16.08 -14.19 -2.17
C GLY A 40 17.08 -14.59 -1.10
N ARG A 41 17.84 -13.62 -0.55
CA ARG A 41 18.78 -13.87 0.54
C ARG A 41 18.07 -14.30 1.83
N GLU A 42 16.96 -13.65 2.21
CA GLU A 42 16.17 -14.06 3.37
C GLU A 42 15.50 -15.42 3.14
N ALA A 43 14.97 -15.66 1.95
CA ALA A 43 14.47 -16.98 1.57
C ALA A 43 15.57 -18.06 1.64
N ASN A 44 16.79 -17.74 1.17
CA ASN A 44 17.92 -18.68 1.20
C ASN A 44 18.44 -18.92 2.62
N LYS A 45 18.45 -17.92 3.49
CA LYS A 45 18.76 -18.12 4.92
C LYS A 45 17.76 -19.04 5.59
N LEU A 46 16.48 -18.88 5.28
CA LEU A 46 15.43 -19.76 5.76
C LEU A 46 15.60 -21.17 5.19
N TRP A 47 15.98 -21.29 3.92
CA TRP A 47 16.20 -22.60 3.26
C TRP A 47 17.45 -23.33 3.77
N ALA A 48 18.45 -22.59 4.24
CA ALA A 48 19.71 -23.16 4.74
C ALA A 48 19.64 -23.63 6.21
N THR A 49 18.54 -23.34 6.92
CA THR A 49 18.28 -23.93 8.23
C THR A 49 17.55 -25.26 8.04
N ASP A 50 18.16 -26.36 8.41
CA ASP A 50 17.70 -27.77 8.23
C ASP A 50 16.28 -28.06 8.75
N ASP A 51 15.67 -27.13 9.46
CA ASP A 51 14.35 -27.24 10.09
C ASP A 51 13.16 -26.78 9.19
N ILE A 52 13.40 -26.28 7.98
CA ILE A 52 12.31 -25.91 7.05
C ILE A 52 11.64 -27.15 6.42
N SER A 53 12.30 -28.30 6.48
CA SER A 53 11.71 -29.57 6.04
C SER A 53 10.42 -29.95 6.78
N SER A 54 10.17 -29.34 7.95
CA SER A 54 8.93 -29.52 8.73
C SER A 54 7.80 -28.55 8.35
N LEU A 55 8.10 -27.47 7.59
CA LEU A 55 7.09 -26.51 7.15
C LEU A 55 6.42 -27.00 5.86
N SER A 56 5.14 -27.30 5.95
CA SER A 56 4.32 -27.63 4.79
C SER A 56 3.77 -26.34 4.15
N LEU A 57 3.92 -26.20 2.82
CA LEU A 57 3.26 -25.12 2.09
C LEU A 57 1.93 -25.62 1.53
N ASP A 58 0.83 -25.43 2.26
CA ASP A 58 -0.50 -25.85 1.83
C ASP A 58 -1.22 -24.73 1.08
N SER A 59 -1.31 -24.90 -0.24
CA SER A 59 -1.97 -23.95 -1.14
C SER A 59 -3.45 -23.73 -0.79
N LYS A 60 -4.12 -24.69 -0.14
CA LYS A 60 -5.54 -24.54 0.28
C LYS A 60 -5.73 -23.37 1.25
N TRP A 61 -4.71 -23.00 1.99
CA TRP A 61 -4.72 -21.88 2.93
C TRP A 61 -4.00 -20.65 2.40
N LEU A 62 -2.91 -20.85 1.63
CA LEU A 62 -2.12 -19.73 1.07
C LEU A 62 -2.89 -18.97 -0.02
N LEU A 63 -3.69 -19.64 -0.85
CA LEU A 63 -4.54 -18.98 -1.85
C LEU A 63 -5.64 -18.11 -1.21
N PRO A 64 -6.43 -18.59 -0.23
CA PRO A 64 -7.33 -17.73 0.53
C PRO A 64 -6.61 -16.58 1.26
N ALA A 65 -5.39 -16.80 1.79
CA ALA A 65 -4.60 -15.73 2.40
C ALA A 65 -4.31 -14.62 1.39
N ALA A 66 -3.87 -14.97 0.17
CA ALA A 66 -3.64 -14.02 -0.91
C ALA A 66 -4.93 -13.29 -1.33
N ALA A 67 -6.04 -14.02 -1.44
CA ALA A 67 -7.35 -13.44 -1.77
C ALA A 67 -7.81 -12.45 -0.68
N CYS A 68 -7.76 -12.83 0.60
CA CYS A 68 -8.06 -11.93 1.73
C CYS A 68 -7.20 -10.68 1.72
N TYR A 69 -5.90 -10.81 1.41
CA TYR A 69 -5.00 -9.67 1.29
C TYR A 69 -5.44 -8.71 0.19
N LEU A 70 -5.73 -9.20 -1.02
CA LEU A 70 -6.17 -8.36 -2.13
C LEU A 70 -7.53 -7.71 -1.87
N VAL A 71 -8.49 -8.49 -1.36
CA VAL A 71 -9.82 -7.99 -1.00
C VAL A 71 -9.71 -6.93 0.10
N GLY A 72 -8.78 -7.10 1.03
CA GLY A 72 -8.50 -6.14 2.10
C GLY A 72 -8.08 -4.74 1.59
N TRP A 73 -7.61 -4.61 0.36
CA TRP A 73 -7.30 -3.29 -0.24
C TRP A 73 -8.49 -2.63 -0.94
N LEU A 74 -9.58 -3.35 -1.25
CA LEU A 74 -10.74 -2.79 -1.92
C LEU A 74 -11.43 -1.65 -1.14
N PRO A 75 -11.52 -1.70 0.20
CA PRO A 75 -11.99 -0.56 0.99
C PRO A 75 -11.17 0.72 0.75
N SER A 76 -9.84 0.61 0.65
CA SER A 76 -8.96 1.73 0.33
C SER A 76 -9.17 2.27 -1.09
N VAL A 77 -9.38 1.40 -2.08
CA VAL A 77 -9.75 1.80 -3.45
C VAL A 77 -11.05 2.60 -3.45
N TRP A 78 -12.06 2.09 -2.74
CA TRP A 78 -13.35 2.75 -2.62
C TRP A 78 -13.23 4.12 -1.94
N PHE A 79 -12.51 4.21 -0.84
CA PHE A 79 -12.29 5.47 -0.12
C PHE A 79 -11.55 6.49 -0.97
N TRP A 80 -10.46 6.07 -1.66
CA TRP A 80 -9.73 6.95 -2.56
C TRP A 80 -10.63 7.52 -3.67
N ARG A 81 -11.45 6.66 -4.29
CA ARG A 81 -12.45 7.09 -5.27
C ARG A 81 -13.44 8.09 -4.67
N ARG A 82 -13.94 7.83 -3.47
CA ARG A 82 -14.86 8.72 -2.77
C ARG A 82 -14.24 10.09 -2.49
N MET A 83 -12.96 10.11 -2.07
CA MET A 83 -12.22 11.35 -1.88
C MET A 83 -12.07 12.15 -3.18
N MET A 84 -11.85 11.50 -4.32
CA MET A 84 -11.81 12.17 -5.62
C MET A 84 -13.16 12.81 -5.97
N PHE A 85 -14.27 12.15 -5.63
CA PHE A 85 -15.61 12.74 -5.83
C PHE A 85 -15.83 14.00 -4.98
N GLU A 86 -15.41 14.00 -3.73
CA GLU A 86 -15.46 15.19 -2.87
C GLU A 86 -14.62 16.36 -3.46
N LEU A 87 -13.60 16.03 -4.23
CA LEU A 87 -12.73 17.01 -4.91
C LEU A 87 -13.15 17.29 -6.38
N GLY A 88 -14.34 16.90 -6.78
CA GLY A 88 -14.92 17.20 -8.07
C GLY A 88 -14.49 16.33 -9.25
N ALA A 89 -13.76 15.22 -9.00
CA ALA A 89 -13.39 14.26 -10.04
C ALA A 89 -14.26 12.99 -9.95
N THR A 90 -14.61 12.41 -11.10
CA THR A 90 -15.56 11.28 -11.18
C THR A 90 -14.98 10.06 -11.90
N PRO A 91 -13.81 9.52 -11.50
CA PRO A 91 -13.28 8.33 -12.13
C PRO A 91 -14.18 7.11 -11.87
N SER A 92 -14.24 6.20 -12.84
CA SER A 92 -14.93 4.91 -12.64
C SER A 92 -14.22 4.05 -11.59
N PHE A 93 -14.93 3.07 -11.03
CA PHE A 93 -14.31 2.15 -10.05
C PHE A 93 -13.20 1.32 -10.70
N SER A 94 -13.38 0.87 -11.94
CA SER A 94 -12.39 0.09 -12.69
C SER A 94 -11.09 0.87 -12.91
N GLU A 95 -11.19 2.14 -13.33
CA GLU A 95 -10.03 3.01 -13.51
C GLU A 95 -9.30 3.26 -12.20
N THR A 96 -10.05 3.54 -11.12
CA THR A 96 -9.48 3.76 -9.79
C THR A 96 -8.79 2.50 -9.28
N ASN A 97 -9.43 1.33 -9.41
CA ASN A 97 -8.89 0.05 -9.00
C ASN A 97 -7.57 -0.27 -9.73
N ARG A 98 -7.57 -0.09 -11.05
CA ARG A 98 -6.38 -0.25 -11.90
C ARG A 98 -5.25 0.67 -11.48
N ALA A 99 -5.53 1.97 -11.33
CA ALA A 99 -4.54 2.95 -10.90
C ALA A 99 -4.01 2.67 -9.49
N TYR A 100 -4.89 2.17 -8.60
CA TYR A 100 -4.54 1.79 -7.23
C TYR A 100 -3.52 0.66 -7.21
N PHE A 101 -3.84 -0.50 -7.79
CA PHE A 101 -2.96 -1.67 -7.74
C PHE A 101 -1.68 -1.48 -8.54
N CYS A 102 -1.72 -0.84 -9.71
CA CYS A 102 -0.50 -0.50 -10.44
C CYS A 102 0.39 0.48 -9.65
N GLY A 103 -0.22 1.49 -9.02
CA GLY A 103 0.49 2.45 -8.18
C GLY A 103 1.02 1.81 -6.90
N HIS A 104 0.36 0.78 -6.38
CA HIS A 104 0.76 0.10 -5.15
C HIS A 104 2.16 -0.54 -5.26
N LEU A 105 2.54 -1.01 -6.46
CA LEU A 105 3.90 -1.48 -6.74
C LEU A 105 4.96 -0.39 -6.57
N GLY A 106 4.59 0.89 -6.68
CA GLY A 106 5.50 2.02 -6.46
C GLY A 106 6.05 2.13 -5.05
N LYS A 107 5.44 1.47 -4.05
CA LYS A 107 5.93 1.46 -2.65
C LYS A 107 7.26 0.70 -2.49
N TYR A 108 7.57 -0.19 -3.42
CA TYR A 108 8.83 -0.95 -3.41
C TYR A 108 10.03 -0.14 -3.93
N VAL A 109 9.78 1.04 -4.46
CA VAL A 109 10.82 1.99 -4.89
C VAL A 109 11.08 2.99 -3.76
N PRO A 110 12.37 3.32 -3.46
CA PRO A 110 12.69 4.31 -2.44
C PRO A 110 12.00 5.64 -2.69
N GLY A 111 11.57 6.28 -1.58
CA GLY A 111 10.96 7.60 -1.61
C GLY A 111 9.44 7.61 -1.68
N LYS A 112 8.76 6.45 -1.83
CA LYS A 112 7.27 6.29 -1.78
C LYS A 112 6.46 7.19 -2.74
N ALA A 113 7.08 8.26 -3.27
CA ALA A 113 6.45 9.21 -4.19
C ALA A 113 6.05 8.55 -5.53
N LEU A 114 6.74 7.47 -5.94
CA LEU A 114 6.44 6.81 -7.20
C LEU A 114 5.02 6.21 -7.22
N SER A 115 4.52 5.74 -6.09
CA SER A 115 3.13 5.28 -5.99
C SER A 115 2.13 6.38 -6.35
N LEU A 116 2.34 7.59 -5.82
CA LEU A 116 1.50 8.75 -6.11
C LEU A 116 1.60 9.18 -7.59
N VAL A 117 2.82 9.18 -8.12
CA VAL A 117 3.06 9.52 -9.54
C VAL A 117 2.36 8.54 -10.47
N ILE A 118 2.46 7.22 -10.22
CA ILE A 118 1.80 6.21 -11.05
C ILE A 118 0.28 6.39 -10.96
N ARG A 119 -0.29 6.48 -9.75
CA ARG A 119 -1.73 6.67 -9.55
C ARG A 119 -2.26 7.90 -10.29
N SER A 120 -1.57 9.04 -10.15
CA SER A 120 -1.98 10.30 -10.76
C SER A 120 -1.82 10.29 -12.28
N SER A 121 -0.74 9.71 -12.81
CA SER A 121 -0.52 9.63 -14.26
C SER A 121 -1.53 8.73 -14.96
N MET A 122 -1.93 7.62 -14.33
CA MET A 122 -2.92 6.70 -14.90
C MET A 122 -4.32 7.31 -14.96
N LEU A 123 -4.70 8.16 -13.99
CA LEU A 123 -6.01 8.82 -13.99
C LEU A 123 -6.03 10.09 -14.83
N LYS A 124 -4.87 10.71 -15.11
CA LYS A 124 -4.78 11.88 -15.98
C LYS A 124 -5.31 11.59 -17.38
N SER A 125 -5.02 10.41 -17.93
CA SER A 125 -5.52 9.98 -19.25
C SER A 125 -7.05 9.92 -19.34
N ASN A 126 -7.73 9.87 -18.19
CA ASN A 126 -9.18 9.75 -18.06
C ASN A 126 -9.83 11.05 -17.56
N GLY A 127 -9.14 12.20 -17.69
CA GLY A 127 -9.67 13.51 -17.38
C GLY A 127 -9.58 13.93 -15.90
N THR A 128 -9.04 13.07 -15.02
CA THR A 128 -8.83 13.46 -13.62
C THR A 128 -7.57 14.32 -13.48
N SER A 129 -7.68 15.47 -12.81
CA SER A 129 -6.53 16.35 -12.60
C SER A 129 -5.48 15.69 -11.71
N VAL A 130 -4.19 15.87 -12.06
CA VAL A 130 -3.07 15.30 -11.32
C VAL A 130 -3.03 15.73 -9.85
N PRO A 131 -3.24 17.03 -9.50
CA PRO A 131 -3.31 17.46 -8.11
C PRO A 131 -4.42 16.77 -7.31
N VAL A 132 -5.63 16.66 -7.84
CA VAL A 132 -6.76 15.99 -7.17
C VAL A 132 -6.44 14.53 -6.89
N SER A 133 -5.91 13.82 -7.89
CA SER A 133 -5.51 12.41 -7.72
C SER A 133 -4.39 12.25 -6.70
N ALA A 134 -3.37 13.12 -6.72
CA ALA A 134 -2.22 13.04 -5.81
C ALA A 134 -2.63 13.35 -4.36
N ILE A 135 -3.40 14.43 -4.14
CA ILE A 135 -3.89 14.81 -2.81
C ILE A 135 -4.75 13.69 -2.24
N SER A 136 -5.77 13.25 -2.97
CA SER A 136 -6.68 12.20 -2.50
C SER A 136 -5.96 10.88 -2.21
N ALA A 137 -4.95 10.51 -3.03
CA ALA A 137 -4.13 9.32 -2.78
C ALA A 137 -3.24 9.46 -1.54
N THR A 138 -2.69 10.66 -1.30
CA THR A 138 -1.93 10.94 -0.07
C THR A 138 -2.81 10.80 1.16
N LEU A 139 -4.03 11.35 1.10
CA LEU A 139 -5.00 11.28 2.19
C LEU A 139 -5.46 9.86 2.49
N GLU A 140 -5.74 9.08 1.44
CA GLU A 140 -6.06 7.66 1.57
C GLU A 140 -4.92 6.92 2.27
N THR A 141 -3.69 7.11 1.79
CA THR A 141 -2.52 6.41 2.34
C THR A 141 -2.25 6.79 3.80
N LEU A 142 -2.30 8.08 4.13
CA LEU A 142 -2.16 8.53 5.52
C LEU A 142 -3.32 8.06 6.40
N GLY A 143 -4.53 8.04 5.86
CA GLY A 143 -5.73 7.56 6.55
C GLY A 143 -5.64 6.08 6.91
N VAL A 144 -5.34 5.22 5.93
CA VAL A 144 -5.23 3.77 6.20
C VAL A 144 -4.07 3.46 7.15
N MET A 145 -2.92 4.14 7.04
CA MET A 145 -1.80 3.95 7.96
C MET A 145 -2.10 4.50 9.35
N GLY A 146 -2.78 5.64 9.44
CA GLY A 146 -3.23 6.22 10.70
C GLY A 146 -4.20 5.29 11.45
N VAL A 147 -5.19 4.74 10.74
CA VAL A 147 -6.12 3.76 11.33
C VAL A 147 -5.38 2.46 11.70
N GLY A 148 -4.38 2.02 10.92
CA GLY A 148 -3.55 0.87 11.29
C GLY A 148 -2.76 1.09 12.58
N LEU A 149 -2.16 2.27 12.74
CA LEU A 149 -1.51 2.63 14.00
C LEU A 149 -2.49 2.67 15.17
N THR A 150 -3.70 3.16 14.93
CA THR A 150 -4.81 3.18 15.89
C THR A 150 -5.22 1.77 16.32
N VAL A 151 -5.38 0.86 15.35
CA VAL A 151 -5.68 -0.57 15.61
C VAL A 151 -4.56 -1.20 16.43
N TRP A 152 -3.31 -0.94 16.06
CA TRP A 152 -2.17 -1.44 16.82
C TRP A 152 -2.17 -0.92 18.25
N LEU A 153 -2.32 0.38 18.47
CA LEU A 153 -2.34 0.98 19.81
C LEU A 153 -3.50 0.46 20.67
N ALA A 154 -4.65 0.21 20.07
CA ALA A 154 -5.82 -0.31 20.78
C ALA A 154 -5.68 -1.80 21.16
N LEU A 155 -5.08 -2.60 20.30
CA LEU A 155 -4.98 -4.05 20.50
C LEU A 155 -3.68 -4.48 21.18
N ALA A 156 -2.57 -3.75 21.01
CA ALA A 156 -1.26 -4.10 21.54
C ALA A 156 -1.26 -4.37 23.06
N PRO A 157 -1.91 -3.55 23.90
CA PRO A 157 -1.94 -3.80 25.36
C PRO A 157 -2.54 -5.14 25.74
N VAL A 158 -3.50 -5.66 24.96
CA VAL A 158 -4.23 -6.89 25.28
C VAL A 158 -3.77 -8.11 24.49
N THR A 159 -3.01 -7.92 23.40
CA THR A 159 -2.61 -9.02 22.52
C THR A 159 -1.11 -9.29 22.54
N LEU A 160 -0.27 -8.28 22.82
CA LEU A 160 1.18 -8.50 22.83
C LEU A 160 1.62 -9.30 24.06
N PRO A 161 2.62 -10.17 23.88
CA PRO A 161 3.21 -10.93 24.99
C PRO A 161 3.85 -10.00 26.03
N ASP A 162 3.89 -10.46 27.29
CA ASP A 162 4.46 -9.71 28.41
C ASP A 162 5.93 -9.31 28.18
N GLU A 163 6.72 -10.21 27.62
CA GLU A 163 8.14 -9.97 27.32
C GLU A 163 8.33 -8.79 26.37
N LEU A 164 7.52 -8.75 25.28
CA LEU A 164 7.58 -7.65 24.32
C LEU A 164 6.97 -6.37 24.89
N TRP A 165 5.85 -6.49 25.63
CA TRP A 165 5.18 -5.35 26.21
C TRP A 165 6.06 -4.63 27.25
N ASN A 166 6.75 -5.39 28.10
CA ASN A 166 7.65 -4.87 29.14
C ASN A 166 8.93 -4.24 28.56
N SER A 167 9.24 -4.45 27.29
CA SER A 167 10.35 -3.76 26.61
C SER A 167 10.03 -2.32 26.20
N PHE A 168 8.74 -1.93 26.20
CA PHE A 168 8.34 -0.55 25.89
C PHE A 168 8.61 0.40 27.06
N PRO A 169 8.68 1.73 26.80
CA PRO A 169 8.80 2.74 27.88
C PRO A 169 7.67 2.64 28.91
N GLY A 170 7.98 2.86 30.18
CA GLY A 170 7.05 2.68 31.29
C GLY A 170 5.72 3.41 31.16
N TRP A 171 5.72 4.63 30.57
CA TRP A 171 4.48 5.35 30.30
C TRP A 171 3.54 4.64 29.31
N LEU A 172 4.10 3.84 28.39
CA LEU A 172 3.30 3.04 27.47
C LEU A 172 2.76 1.78 28.17
N GLN A 173 3.54 1.22 29.09
CA GLN A 173 3.14 0.04 29.86
C GLN A 173 1.87 0.29 30.70
N THR A 174 1.66 1.52 31.17
CA THR A 174 0.44 1.91 31.92
C THR A 174 -0.84 1.81 31.09
N LEU A 175 -0.76 1.70 29.77
CA LEU A 175 -1.93 1.53 28.91
C LEU A 175 -2.51 0.11 28.92
N ARG A 176 -1.84 -0.83 29.59
CA ARG A 176 -2.30 -2.23 29.65
C ARG A 176 -3.33 -2.45 30.75
N ASP A 177 -3.20 -1.78 31.85
CA ASP A 177 -4.08 -1.94 33.00
C ASP A 177 -4.56 -0.58 33.52
N PRO A 178 -5.88 -0.34 33.43
CA PRO A 178 -6.91 -1.23 32.89
C PRO A 178 -6.97 -1.22 31.34
N TRP A 179 -7.26 -2.36 30.75
CA TRP A 179 -7.20 -2.64 29.30
C TRP A 179 -7.99 -1.66 28.42
N TRP A 180 -9.01 -1.01 28.94
CA TRP A 180 -9.87 -0.08 28.20
C TRP A 180 -9.23 1.33 28.01
N ILE A 181 -8.16 1.66 28.71
CA ILE A 181 -7.49 2.96 28.59
C ILE A 181 -7.00 3.20 27.16
N ALA A 182 -6.31 2.23 26.56
CA ALA A 182 -5.79 2.39 25.22
C ALA A 182 -6.90 2.59 24.17
N PRO A 183 -7.94 1.74 24.08
CA PRO A 183 -9.10 2.01 23.24
C PRO A 183 -9.80 3.33 23.50
N ALA A 184 -9.91 3.77 24.77
CA ALA A 184 -10.52 5.05 25.11
C ALA A 184 -9.71 6.25 24.61
N ILE A 185 -8.38 6.24 24.79
CA ILE A 185 -7.48 7.28 24.26
C ILE A 185 -7.58 7.33 22.72
N VAL A 186 -7.62 6.18 22.07
CA VAL A 186 -7.80 6.06 20.63
C VAL A 186 -9.14 6.66 20.19
N ALA A 187 -10.24 6.35 20.86
CA ALA A 187 -11.56 6.90 20.56
C ALA A 187 -11.60 8.42 20.72
N VAL A 188 -11.07 8.94 21.82
CA VAL A 188 -10.95 10.39 22.06
C VAL A 188 -10.05 11.05 21.02
N GLY A 189 -8.89 10.45 20.73
CA GLY A 189 -7.99 10.93 19.69
C GLY A 189 -8.65 10.99 18.32
N ALA A 190 -9.42 9.97 17.94
CA ALA A 190 -10.15 9.93 16.68
C ALA A 190 -11.24 11.03 16.60
N THR A 191 -11.98 11.28 17.67
CA THR A 191 -13.00 12.34 17.69
C THR A 191 -12.43 13.73 17.49
N ILE A 192 -11.17 13.96 17.90
CA ILE A 192 -10.46 15.22 17.69
C ILE A 192 -9.77 15.24 16.30
N ALA A 193 -9.13 14.14 15.94
CA ALA A 193 -8.34 14.06 14.72
C ALA A 193 -9.20 14.16 13.45
N VAL A 194 -10.41 13.58 13.43
CA VAL A 194 -11.30 13.61 12.27
C VAL A 194 -11.69 15.03 11.86
N PRO A 195 -12.25 15.89 12.73
CA PRO A 195 -12.60 17.26 12.34
C PRO A 195 -11.37 18.13 12.06
N LEU A 196 -10.26 17.92 12.78
CA LEU A 196 -9.02 18.65 12.54
C LEU A 196 -8.42 18.30 11.18
N SER A 197 -8.36 17.01 10.83
CA SER A 197 -7.91 16.55 9.51
C SER A 197 -8.82 17.10 8.40
N SER A 198 -10.15 17.05 8.56
CA SER A 198 -11.08 17.64 7.60
C SER A 198 -10.78 19.12 7.29
N LYS A 199 -10.53 19.94 8.33
CA LYS A 199 -10.15 21.36 8.17
C LYS A 199 -8.81 21.51 7.46
N LEU A 200 -7.80 20.74 7.90
CA LEU A 200 -6.45 20.78 7.31
C LEU A 200 -6.48 20.37 5.84
N LEU A 201 -7.21 19.31 5.51
CA LEU A 201 -7.34 18.80 4.16
C LEU A 201 -8.05 19.79 3.23
N SER A 202 -9.12 20.41 3.71
CA SER A 202 -9.82 21.46 2.98
C SER A 202 -8.90 22.66 2.72
N LEU A 203 -8.06 23.04 3.69
CA LEU A 203 -7.06 24.09 3.53
C LEU A 203 -5.98 23.75 2.52
N VAL A 204 -5.46 22.52 2.56
CA VAL A 204 -4.45 22.05 1.60
C VAL A 204 -5.05 21.98 0.20
N ALA A 205 -6.23 21.40 0.04
CA ALA A 205 -6.94 21.36 -1.24
C ALA A 205 -7.14 22.77 -1.82
N TRP A 206 -7.57 23.73 -0.99
CA TRP A 206 -7.70 25.12 -1.37
C TRP A 206 -6.37 25.75 -1.83
N LYS A 207 -5.30 25.56 -1.09
CA LYS A 207 -3.97 26.12 -1.43
C LYS A 207 -3.38 25.52 -2.71
N MET A 208 -3.67 24.25 -3.00
CA MET A 208 -3.17 23.55 -4.18
C MET A 208 -4.02 23.75 -5.44
N THR A 209 -5.20 24.36 -5.31
CA THR A 209 -6.05 24.70 -6.46
C THR A 209 -5.50 25.97 -7.12
N PRO A 210 -5.14 25.95 -8.43
CA PRO A 210 -4.70 27.13 -9.17
C PRO A 210 -5.75 28.24 -9.14
N ASP A 211 -5.32 29.49 -9.14
CA ASP A 211 -6.21 30.66 -9.01
C ASP A 211 -7.27 30.72 -10.11
N GLU A 212 -6.95 30.22 -11.30
CA GLU A 212 -7.87 30.14 -12.46
C GLU A 212 -9.12 29.29 -12.19
N PHE A 213 -9.02 28.32 -11.26
CA PHE A 213 -10.11 27.42 -10.87
C PHE A 213 -10.76 27.80 -9.53
N ARG A 214 -10.32 28.91 -8.91
CA ARG A 214 -10.90 29.45 -7.67
C ARG A 214 -12.12 30.33 -7.96
N GLY A 215 -13.22 29.72 -8.40
CA GLY A 215 -14.50 30.44 -8.50
C GLY A 215 -15.01 30.92 -7.13
N GLN A 216 -16.02 31.82 -7.12
CA GLN A 216 -16.54 32.42 -5.87
C GLN A 216 -16.98 31.42 -4.81
N ASN A 217 -17.32 30.16 -5.16
CA ASN A 217 -17.74 29.09 -4.25
C ASN A 217 -16.72 27.96 -4.13
N ALA A 218 -15.52 28.11 -4.68
CA ALA A 218 -14.51 27.04 -4.72
C ALA A 218 -14.06 26.58 -3.31
N LYS A 219 -14.09 27.49 -2.32
CA LYS A 219 -13.74 27.18 -0.93
C LYS A 219 -14.77 26.27 -0.25
N GLU A 220 -16.02 26.31 -0.66
CA GLU A 220 -17.07 25.41 -0.16
C GLU A 220 -17.08 24.09 -0.90
N SER A 221 -16.83 24.09 -2.21
CA SER A 221 -16.79 22.88 -3.04
C SER A 221 -15.59 21.98 -2.75
N LEU A 222 -14.52 22.50 -2.14
CA LEU A 222 -13.33 21.75 -1.75
C LEU A 222 -13.34 21.29 -0.28
N ARG A 223 -14.50 21.32 0.38
CA ARG A 223 -14.67 20.84 1.75
C ARG A 223 -14.74 19.31 1.80
N VAL A 224 -13.71 18.69 2.36
CA VAL A 224 -13.77 17.28 2.70
C VAL A 224 -14.68 17.08 3.91
N SER A 225 -15.80 16.38 3.72
CA SER A 225 -16.78 16.16 4.77
C SER A 225 -16.21 15.29 5.92
N PRO A 226 -16.35 15.71 7.20
CA PRO A 226 -15.97 14.88 8.34
C PRO A 226 -16.67 13.51 8.34
N ARG A 227 -17.89 13.42 7.79
CA ARG A 227 -18.64 12.15 7.66
C ARG A 227 -17.91 11.17 6.74
N VAL A 228 -17.34 11.65 5.63
CA VAL A 228 -16.56 10.82 4.70
C VAL A 228 -15.29 10.29 5.37
N LEU A 229 -14.62 11.12 6.18
CA LEU A 229 -13.43 10.69 6.92
C LEU A 229 -13.78 9.67 8.01
N LEU A 230 -14.87 9.89 8.74
CA LEU A 230 -15.32 8.94 9.77
C LEU A 230 -15.73 7.59 9.15
N PHE A 231 -16.50 7.63 8.08
CA PHE A 231 -16.89 6.41 7.35
C PHE A 231 -15.65 5.71 6.74
N GLY A 232 -14.73 6.49 6.18
CA GLY A 232 -13.45 5.98 5.68
C GLY A 232 -12.62 5.30 6.78
N SER A 233 -12.59 5.85 7.98
CA SER A 233 -11.92 5.22 9.13
C SER A 233 -12.55 3.86 9.47
N ALA A 234 -13.88 3.76 9.46
CA ALA A 234 -14.58 2.50 9.67
C ALA A 234 -14.29 1.48 8.55
N VAL A 235 -14.22 1.94 7.30
CA VAL A 235 -13.86 1.11 6.15
C VAL A 235 -12.41 0.60 6.24
N PHE A 236 -11.48 1.43 6.75
CA PHE A 236 -10.10 1.00 6.99
C PHE A 236 -9.95 0.00 8.14
N LEU A 237 -10.85 -0.02 9.12
CA LEU A 237 -10.88 -1.11 10.11
C LEU A 237 -11.13 -2.47 9.43
N ALA A 238 -12.03 -2.53 8.44
CA ALA A 238 -12.22 -3.75 7.66
C ALA A 238 -10.97 -4.15 6.87
N THR A 239 -10.21 -3.19 6.35
CA THR A 239 -8.90 -3.45 5.72
C THR A 239 -7.96 -4.19 6.68
N TRP A 240 -7.78 -3.67 7.89
CA TRP A 240 -6.87 -4.27 8.87
C TRP A 240 -7.37 -5.61 9.41
N ALA A 241 -8.69 -5.76 9.57
CA ALA A 241 -9.30 -7.04 9.94
C ALA A 241 -9.05 -8.13 8.88
N LEU A 242 -9.24 -7.81 7.59
CA LEU A 242 -8.97 -8.73 6.48
C LEU A 242 -7.49 -9.06 6.33
N HIS A 243 -6.60 -8.08 6.52
CA HIS A 243 -5.16 -8.33 6.51
C HIS A 243 -4.72 -9.20 7.69
N GLY A 244 -5.33 -9.02 8.87
CA GLY A 244 -5.11 -9.92 10.01
C GLY A 244 -5.56 -11.34 9.70
N LEU A 245 -6.74 -11.51 9.11
CA LEU A 245 -7.23 -12.83 8.68
C LEU A 245 -6.30 -13.44 7.62
N SER A 246 -5.80 -12.65 6.67
CA SER A 246 -4.81 -13.09 5.69
C SER A 246 -3.54 -13.64 6.36
N LEU A 247 -3.04 -12.97 7.40
CA LEU A 247 -1.90 -13.46 8.18
C LEU A 247 -2.22 -14.79 8.90
N GLY A 248 -3.40 -14.88 9.55
CA GLY A 248 -3.87 -16.11 10.19
C GLY A 248 -3.96 -17.29 9.21
N LEU A 249 -4.50 -17.06 8.01
CA LEU A 249 -4.55 -18.08 6.95
C LEU A 249 -3.15 -18.47 6.47
N CYS A 250 -2.22 -17.51 6.40
CA CYS A 250 -0.82 -17.78 6.08
C CYS A 250 -0.15 -18.66 7.15
N LEU A 251 -0.35 -18.36 8.44
CA LEU A 251 0.12 -19.19 9.56
C LEU A 251 -0.31 -20.66 9.41
N ARG A 252 -1.58 -20.86 9.10
CA ARG A 252 -2.13 -22.20 8.86
C ARG A 252 -1.54 -22.86 7.62
N GLY A 253 -1.33 -22.07 6.56
CA GLY A 253 -0.81 -22.56 5.28
C GLY A 253 0.65 -23.00 5.30
N ILE A 254 1.43 -22.54 6.28
CA ILE A 254 2.81 -23.00 6.48
C ILE A 254 2.96 -24.13 7.51
N GLY A 255 1.84 -24.70 7.97
CA GLY A 255 1.84 -25.86 8.85
C GLY A 255 2.24 -25.55 10.29
N VAL A 256 2.10 -24.30 10.74
CA VAL A 256 2.19 -23.99 12.17
C VAL A 256 1.10 -24.77 12.88
N GLU A 257 1.48 -25.57 13.85
CA GLU A 257 0.59 -26.52 14.54
C GLU A 257 -0.70 -25.84 14.99
N THR A 258 -1.79 -26.56 14.79
CA THR A 258 -3.18 -26.08 14.93
C THR A 258 -3.56 -25.60 16.32
N SER A 259 -2.78 -25.90 17.37
CA SER A 259 -2.98 -25.35 18.70
C SER A 259 -2.77 -23.83 18.78
N ALA A 260 -1.97 -23.28 17.88
CA ALA A 260 -1.68 -21.86 17.78
C ALA A 260 -2.61 -21.12 16.78
N TRP A 261 -3.52 -21.82 16.07
CA TRP A 261 -4.44 -21.22 15.13
C TRP A 261 -5.89 -21.32 15.64
N GLN A 262 -6.31 -20.32 16.36
CA GLN A 262 -7.73 -20.16 16.77
C GLN A 262 -8.22 -18.83 16.23
N LEU A 263 -9.50 -18.78 15.84
CA LEU A 263 -10.10 -17.52 15.39
C LEU A 263 -10.10 -16.45 16.50
N ALA A 264 -9.99 -16.88 17.75
CA ALA A 264 -9.77 -16.00 18.91
C ALA A 264 -8.48 -15.19 18.81
N ASP A 265 -7.48 -15.67 18.05
CA ASP A 265 -6.19 -14.97 17.84
C ASP A 265 -6.26 -13.91 16.72
N TRP A 266 -7.40 -13.77 16.06
CA TRP A 266 -7.57 -12.75 15.01
C TRP A 266 -7.20 -11.32 15.45
N PRO A 267 -7.52 -10.85 16.66
CA PRO A 267 -7.05 -9.56 17.15
C PRO A 267 -5.51 -9.45 17.17
N LEU A 268 -4.80 -10.49 17.59
CA LEU A 268 -3.34 -10.55 17.57
C LEU A 268 -2.79 -10.45 16.14
N TRP A 269 -3.36 -11.19 15.20
CA TRP A 269 -2.94 -11.12 13.79
C TRP A 269 -3.20 -9.74 13.19
N SER A 270 -4.34 -9.14 13.50
CA SER A 270 -4.69 -7.78 13.04
C SER A 270 -3.75 -6.74 13.65
N CYS A 271 -3.44 -6.87 14.95
CA CYS A 271 -2.46 -6.05 15.66
C CYS A 271 -1.07 -6.17 15.02
N ALA A 272 -0.60 -7.39 14.78
CA ALA A 272 0.71 -7.66 14.18
C ALA A 272 0.86 -7.03 12.79
N VAL A 273 -0.10 -7.24 11.90
CA VAL A 273 -0.04 -6.69 10.53
C VAL A 273 -0.21 -5.18 10.52
N ALA A 274 -1.16 -4.64 11.30
CA ALA A 274 -1.42 -3.21 11.38
C ALA A 274 -0.20 -2.45 11.94
N GLY A 275 0.39 -2.92 13.03
CA GLY A 275 1.59 -2.35 13.64
C GLY A 275 2.79 -2.44 12.70
N ALA A 276 3.11 -3.64 12.22
CA ALA A 276 4.24 -3.84 11.32
C ALA A 276 4.16 -2.98 10.05
N THR A 277 2.95 -2.89 9.46
CA THR A 277 2.76 -2.13 8.22
C THR A 277 2.79 -0.63 8.46
N SER A 278 2.09 -0.13 9.49
CA SER A 278 2.02 1.30 9.77
C SER A 278 3.36 1.85 10.26
N VAL A 279 4.03 1.18 11.19
CA VAL A 279 5.37 1.59 11.66
C VAL A 279 6.38 1.50 10.52
N GLY A 280 6.37 0.41 9.74
CA GLY A 280 7.22 0.26 8.56
C GLY A 280 6.94 1.32 7.47
N PHE A 281 5.71 1.84 7.40
CA PHE A 281 5.40 2.95 6.50
C PHE A 281 6.04 4.26 6.96
N PHE A 282 6.03 4.57 8.24
CA PHE A 282 6.65 5.80 8.76
C PHE A 282 8.18 5.74 8.76
N ALA A 283 8.78 4.57 8.66
CA ALA A 283 10.21 4.43 8.43
C ALA A 283 10.58 4.83 6.99
N LEU A 284 10.89 6.11 6.80
CA LEU A 284 11.10 6.72 5.48
C LEU A 284 12.32 6.16 4.74
N PHE A 285 13.33 5.65 5.46
CA PHE A 285 14.58 5.15 4.87
C PHE A 285 14.50 3.71 4.39
N ALA A 286 13.47 2.95 4.80
CA ALA A 286 13.32 1.55 4.43
C ALA A 286 12.35 1.41 3.24
N PRO A 287 12.83 1.06 2.04
CA PRO A 287 11.96 0.82 0.88
C PRO A 287 10.93 -0.26 1.21
N GLY A 288 9.63 0.08 1.09
CA GLY A 288 8.55 -0.84 1.47
C GLY A 288 8.55 -1.29 2.92
N GLY A 289 9.30 -0.61 3.84
CA GLY A 289 9.41 -0.98 5.24
C GLY A 289 10.26 -2.22 5.50
N LEU A 290 11.17 -2.59 4.57
CA LEU A 290 12.04 -3.77 4.69
C LEU A 290 12.82 -3.76 6.01
N GLY A 291 12.85 -4.91 6.68
CA GLY A 291 13.49 -5.14 7.97
C GLY A 291 12.60 -4.75 9.15
N ILE A 292 11.94 -3.60 9.11
CA ILE A 292 11.09 -3.13 10.22
C ILE A 292 9.78 -3.89 10.28
N ARG A 293 9.12 -4.10 9.12
CA ARG A 293 7.88 -4.88 9.07
C ARG A 293 8.10 -6.32 9.49
N GLU A 294 9.12 -6.94 8.95
CA GLU A 294 9.47 -8.32 9.25
C GLU A 294 9.88 -8.46 10.72
N GLY A 295 10.71 -7.54 11.23
CA GLY A 295 11.13 -7.54 12.64
C GLY A 295 9.96 -7.41 13.61
N LEU A 296 9.00 -6.50 13.34
CA LEU A 296 7.82 -6.35 14.17
C LEU A 296 6.87 -7.56 14.10
N LEU A 297 6.69 -8.16 12.91
CA LEU A 297 5.92 -9.40 12.77
C LEU A 297 6.54 -10.52 13.59
N ILE A 298 7.87 -10.72 13.45
CA ILE A 298 8.61 -11.75 14.22
C ILE A 298 8.48 -11.49 15.70
N ALA A 299 8.77 -10.27 16.17
CA ALA A 299 8.69 -9.92 17.58
C ALA A 299 7.29 -10.15 18.18
N THR A 300 6.23 -9.87 17.40
CA THR A 300 4.84 -10.04 17.84
C THR A 300 4.42 -11.51 17.88
N LEU A 301 4.89 -12.33 16.92
CA LEU A 301 4.42 -13.70 16.75
C LEU A 301 5.30 -14.75 17.45
N GLN A 302 6.58 -14.45 17.74
CA GLN A 302 7.54 -15.46 18.21
C GLN A 302 7.14 -16.15 19.51
N SER A 303 6.42 -15.49 20.41
CA SER A 303 5.93 -16.07 21.65
C SER A 303 4.76 -17.03 21.45
N SER A 304 3.97 -16.82 20.38
CA SER A 304 2.78 -17.64 20.08
C SER A 304 3.11 -18.85 19.22
N VAL A 305 4.05 -18.69 18.25
CA VAL A 305 4.34 -19.73 17.26
C VAL A 305 5.80 -20.21 17.29
N GLY A 306 6.62 -19.65 18.17
CA GLY A 306 8.06 -19.91 18.22
C GLY A 306 8.86 -19.05 17.23
N GLY A 307 10.11 -18.75 17.57
CA GLY A 307 10.94 -17.82 16.80
C GLY A 307 11.17 -18.26 15.36
N ARG A 308 11.39 -19.55 15.08
CA ARG A 308 11.61 -20.08 13.73
C ARG A 308 10.36 -19.96 12.86
N ALA A 309 9.20 -20.37 13.39
CA ALA A 309 7.94 -20.24 12.68
C ALA A 309 7.58 -18.77 12.41
N ALA A 310 7.83 -17.87 13.37
CA ALA A 310 7.61 -16.43 13.20
C ALA A 310 8.44 -15.84 12.04
N VAL A 311 9.71 -16.23 11.91
CA VAL A 311 10.58 -15.83 10.79
C VAL A 311 10.04 -16.36 9.47
N ALA A 312 9.67 -17.64 9.40
CA ALA A 312 9.11 -18.27 8.21
C ALA A 312 7.80 -17.59 7.79
N VAL A 313 6.89 -17.35 8.74
CA VAL A 313 5.64 -16.62 8.51
C VAL A 313 5.90 -15.24 7.94
N ALA A 314 6.79 -14.46 8.56
CA ALA A 314 7.10 -13.11 8.11
C ALA A 314 7.59 -13.10 6.64
N ALA A 315 8.44 -14.07 6.26
CA ALA A 315 8.95 -14.18 4.90
C ALA A 315 7.88 -14.66 3.91
N VAL A 316 7.14 -15.73 4.23
CA VAL A 316 6.10 -16.28 3.34
C VAL A 316 4.96 -15.28 3.18
N TYR A 317 4.52 -14.64 4.25
CA TYR A 317 3.48 -13.60 4.19
C TYR A 317 3.90 -12.41 3.30
N ARG A 318 5.17 -11.99 3.42
CA ARG A 318 5.73 -10.95 2.55
C ARG A 318 5.71 -11.35 1.09
N LEU A 319 6.08 -12.60 0.80
CA LEU A 319 6.05 -13.15 -0.56
C LEU A 319 4.61 -13.20 -1.10
N ILE A 320 3.65 -13.67 -0.31
CA ILE A 320 2.23 -13.67 -0.66
C ILE A 320 1.76 -12.24 -1.01
N CYS A 321 2.04 -11.26 -0.16
CA CYS A 321 1.68 -9.86 -0.42
C CYS A 321 2.27 -9.37 -1.75
N PHE A 322 3.57 -9.58 -1.96
CA PHE A 322 4.27 -9.11 -3.16
C PHE A 322 3.75 -9.77 -4.44
N VAL A 323 3.66 -11.12 -4.44
CA VAL A 323 3.18 -11.87 -5.61
C VAL A 323 1.73 -11.52 -5.94
N SER A 324 0.88 -11.42 -4.92
CA SER A 324 -0.53 -11.05 -5.10
C SER A 324 -0.68 -9.65 -5.71
N GLU A 325 0.08 -8.67 -5.23
CA GLU A 325 0.07 -7.31 -5.78
C GLU A 325 0.59 -7.27 -7.22
N LEU A 326 1.65 -8.02 -7.51
CA LEU A 326 2.22 -8.10 -8.86
C LEU A 326 1.23 -8.71 -9.85
N LEU A 327 0.59 -9.81 -9.47
CA LEU A 327 -0.43 -10.48 -10.29
C LEU A 327 -1.65 -9.60 -10.49
N ALA A 328 -2.17 -8.98 -9.43
CA ALA A 328 -3.32 -8.08 -9.51
C ALA A 328 -3.02 -6.86 -10.40
N ALA A 329 -1.87 -6.22 -10.21
CA ALA A 329 -1.45 -5.08 -11.03
C ALA A 329 -1.25 -5.50 -12.50
N GLY A 330 -0.59 -6.63 -12.75
CA GLY A 330 -0.36 -7.16 -14.09
C GLY A 330 -1.69 -7.47 -14.83
N LEU A 331 -2.61 -8.14 -14.15
CA LEU A 331 -3.93 -8.47 -14.71
C LEU A 331 -4.74 -7.20 -15.03
N LEU A 332 -4.84 -6.28 -14.07
CA LEU A 332 -5.58 -5.04 -14.23
C LEU A 332 -4.93 -4.11 -15.27
N PHE A 333 -3.61 -4.15 -15.42
CA PHE A 333 -2.92 -3.42 -16.47
C PHE A 333 -3.22 -4.00 -17.86
N ALA A 334 -3.20 -5.33 -18.00
CA ALA A 334 -3.44 -6.00 -19.27
C ALA A 334 -4.90 -5.91 -19.75
N THR A 335 -5.87 -5.94 -18.80
CA THR A 335 -7.31 -5.93 -19.13
C THR A 335 -7.93 -4.55 -19.19
N GLY A 336 -7.21 -3.50 -18.76
CA GLY A 336 -7.74 -2.14 -18.70
C GLY A 336 -7.79 -1.46 -20.09
N PRO A 337 -8.65 -0.42 -20.25
CA PRO A 337 -8.73 0.35 -21.49
C PRO A 337 -7.37 0.96 -21.82
N ARG A 338 -6.98 0.85 -23.10
CA ARG A 338 -5.76 1.50 -23.61
C ARG A 338 -5.95 3.01 -23.57
N PRO A 339 -4.90 3.82 -23.24
CA PRO A 339 -4.99 5.26 -23.32
C PRO A 339 -5.43 5.68 -24.71
N SER A 340 -6.44 6.55 -24.80
CA SER A 340 -7.05 6.99 -26.06
C SER A 340 -6.07 7.68 -27.05
N GLY A 341 -4.90 8.13 -26.58
CA GLY A 341 -3.85 8.69 -27.43
C GLY A 341 -3.13 7.68 -28.34
N SER A 342 -3.26 6.37 -28.09
CA SER A 342 -2.64 5.36 -28.97
C SER A 342 -3.49 5.06 -30.23
N ALA A 343 -4.79 5.28 -30.18
CA ALA A 343 -5.68 5.12 -31.31
C ALA A 343 -5.54 6.28 -32.33
N GLU A 344 -5.32 7.49 -31.82
CA GLU A 344 -5.11 8.68 -32.66
C GLU A 344 -3.74 8.69 -33.34
N ALA A 345 -2.71 8.13 -32.67
CA ALA A 345 -1.39 7.95 -33.25
C ALA A 345 -1.36 6.83 -34.32
N ALA A 346 -2.13 5.75 -34.13
CA ALA A 346 -2.25 4.69 -35.12
C ALA A 346 -3.01 5.18 -36.37
N ASN A 347 -4.09 5.95 -36.20
CA ASN A 347 -4.88 6.50 -37.33
C ASN A 347 -4.11 7.57 -38.12
N LYS A 348 -3.13 8.24 -37.51
CA LYS A 348 -2.23 9.20 -38.21
C LYS A 348 -1.07 8.52 -38.95
N LEU A 349 -0.82 7.23 -38.73
CA LEU A 349 0.17 6.47 -39.46
C LEU A 349 -0.45 5.71 -40.63
N GLU A 350 -1.79 5.58 -40.65
CA GLU A 350 -2.54 4.92 -41.77
C GLU A 350 -3.16 5.94 -42.73
N SER A 351 -3.13 7.25 -42.45
CA SER A 351 -3.53 8.34 -43.35
C SER A 351 -2.32 9.03 -44.01
#